data_59780bf5ac5b9fc374fdac2c574c176f
#
_entry.id   59780bf5ac5b9fc374fdac2c574c176f
#
_cell.length_a   1.000
_cell.length_b   1.000
_cell.length_c   1.000
_cell.angle_alpha   90.00
_cell.angle_beta   90.00
_cell.angle_gamma   90.00
#
_symmetry.space_group_name_H-M   'P 1'
#
loop_
_entity.id
_entity.type
_entity.pdbx_description
1 polymer ?
#
loop_
_entity_poly.entity_id
_entity_poly.type
_entity_poly.pdbx_seq_one_letter_code
_entity_poly.pdbx_strand_id
1 'polypeptide(L)'
;IQCDEEIGDDKLNDIKSEVHQLLMQNRSLCTDFQEIRILQKDTLSISAQISLDSFVLGESVLAEVYQKIERTINPSVPFLEYEQMLAKGYTSLDLFTGPPVINGFIDEKDLKNKTNEIYISEIKELIENIEGVVSVNQIDIFKNGVKVFDDLIPFGDASYPSLEKNIQNYHTASERIIFFR
;
A
#
# COMPACT_ATOMS: atom_id res chain seq x y z
N ILE A 1 -12.08 7.97 2.71
CA ILE A 1 -11.90 7.31 4.01
C ILE A 1 -11.75 5.83 3.74
N GLN A 2 -10.71 5.23 4.30
CA GLN A 2 -10.41 3.81 4.23
C GLN A 2 -10.94 3.13 5.50
N CYS A 3 -11.74 2.08 5.35
CA CYS A 3 -12.25 1.29 6.45
C CYS A 3 -11.73 -0.14 6.31
N ASP A 4 -11.09 -0.66 7.35
CA ASP A 4 -10.45 -1.99 7.33
C ASP A 4 -11.41 -3.13 7.69
N GLU A 5 -12.61 -2.82 8.22
CA GLU A 5 -13.63 -3.79 8.60
C GLU A 5 -14.89 -3.67 7.73
N GLU A 6 -15.62 -4.75 7.56
CA GLU A 6 -16.96 -4.73 6.97
C GLU A 6 -17.92 -4.01 7.93
N ILE A 7 -18.16 -2.74 7.65
CA ILE A 7 -19.03 -1.88 8.42
C ILE A 7 -20.37 -1.81 7.70
N GLY A 8 -21.47 -2.04 8.46
CA GLY A 8 -22.82 -1.91 7.90
C GLY A 8 -23.15 -0.48 7.46
N ASP A 9 -24.03 -0.34 6.47
CA ASP A 9 -24.37 0.94 5.82
C ASP A 9 -24.81 2.04 6.82
N ASP A 10 -25.49 1.70 7.89
CA ASP A 10 -25.93 2.66 8.93
C ASP A 10 -24.71 3.29 9.62
N LYS A 11 -23.74 2.47 10.02
CA LYS A 11 -22.50 2.97 10.63
C LYS A 11 -21.64 3.78 9.66
N LEU A 12 -21.66 3.43 8.36
CA LEU A 12 -20.94 4.20 7.35
C LEU A 12 -21.49 5.62 7.21
N ASN A 13 -22.80 5.79 7.32
CA ASN A 13 -23.43 7.11 7.28
C ASN A 13 -23.12 7.94 8.54
N ASP A 14 -23.06 7.30 9.70
CA ASP A 14 -22.65 7.95 10.95
C ASP A 14 -21.20 8.42 10.86
N ILE A 15 -20.28 7.56 10.41
CA ILE A 15 -18.86 7.91 10.18
C ILE A 15 -18.72 9.08 9.19
N LYS A 16 -19.48 9.07 8.09
CA LYS A 16 -19.48 10.19 7.12
C LYS A 16 -19.89 11.50 7.79
N SER A 17 -20.96 11.46 8.60
CA SER A 17 -21.45 12.64 9.32
C SER A 17 -20.44 13.17 10.33
N GLU A 18 -19.82 12.30 11.12
CA GLU A 18 -18.79 12.68 12.10
C GLU A 18 -17.55 13.28 11.41
N VAL A 19 -17.07 12.64 10.36
CA VAL A 19 -15.92 13.15 9.60
C VAL A 19 -16.25 14.49 8.94
N HIS A 20 -17.45 14.62 8.36
CA HIS A 20 -17.88 15.90 7.80
C HIS A 20 -17.91 17.00 8.85
N GLN A 21 -18.47 16.71 10.04
CA GLN A 21 -18.49 17.65 11.15
C GLN A 21 -17.10 18.06 11.61
N LEU A 22 -16.17 17.11 11.76
CA LEU A 22 -14.77 17.36 12.10
C LEU A 22 -14.07 18.25 11.08
N LEU A 23 -14.25 17.94 9.80
CA LEU A 23 -13.68 18.74 8.70
C LEU A 23 -14.23 20.17 8.68
N MET A 24 -15.55 20.31 8.88
CA MET A 24 -16.20 21.64 8.91
C MET A 24 -15.76 22.47 10.13
N GLN A 25 -15.51 21.84 11.28
CA GLN A 25 -15.00 22.54 12.48
C GLN A 25 -13.56 23.02 12.33
N ASN A 26 -12.75 22.30 11.55
CA ASN A 26 -11.31 22.57 11.37
C ASN A 26 -10.97 23.17 9.99
N ARG A 27 -11.97 23.57 9.20
CA ARG A 27 -11.74 24.12 7.87
C ARG A 27 -11.09 25.51 7.92
N SER A 28 -10.26 25.80 6.94
CA SER A 28 -9.75 27.13 6.70
C SER A 28 -10.85 28.07 6.16
N LEU A 29 -10.66 29.38 6.29
CA LEU A 29 -11.54 30.38 5.66
C LEU A 29 -11.60 30.12 4.13
N CYS A 30 -12.79 30.18 3.58
CA CYS A 30 -13.06 29.96 2.14
C CYS A 30 -12.79 28.53 1.62
N THR A 31 -12.65 27.54 2.50
CA THR A 31 -12.53 26.14 2.14
C THR A 31 -13.86 25.45 2.42
N ASP A 32 -14.32 24.60 1.50
CA ASP A 32 -15.51 23.76 1.68
C ASP A 32 -15.24 22.34 1.22
N PHE A 33 -15.93 21.34 1.81
CA PHE A 33 -15.84 19.95 1.45
C PHE A 33 -17.12 19.53 0.74
N GLN A 34 -17.04 19.32 -0.58
CA GLN A 34 -18.22 19.01 -1.40
C GLN A 34 -18.73 17.59 -1.18
N GLU A 35 -17.82 16.63 -0.99
CA GLU A 35 -18.19 15.24 -0.88
C GLU A 35 -17.16 14.44 -0.05
N ILE A 36 -17.66 13.54 0.77
CA ILE A 36 -16.85 12.52 1.47
C ILE A 36 -17.19 11.18 0.85
N ARG A 37 -16.22 10.57 0.18
CA ARG A 37 -16.33 9.23 -0.39
C ARG A 37 -15.65 8.21 0.51
N ILE A 38 -16.33 7.10 0.74
CA ILE A 38 -15.75 5.92 1.39
C ILE A 38 -15.28 5.02 0.27
N LEU A 39 -14.00 4.65 0.32
CA LEU A 39 -13.40 3.75 -0.64
C LEU A 39 -13.68 2.30 -0.24
N GLN A 40 -14.03 1.46 -1.20
CA GLN A 40 -14.17 0.03 -1.01
C GLN A 40 -12.81 -0.65 -1.05
N LYS A 41 -12.64 -1.68 -0.24
CA LYS A 41 -11.43 -2.48 -0.19
C LYS A 41 -11.45 -3.52 -1.31
N ASP A 42 -10.49 -3.46 -2.23
CA ASP A 42 -10.22 -4.51 -3.19
C ASP A 42 -9.08 -5.38 -2.66
N THR A 43 -9.40 -6.59 -2.23
CA THR A 43 -8.42 -7.52 -1.68
C THR A 43 -7.62 -8.17 -2.79
N LEU A 44 -6.29 -8.07 -2.69
CA LEU A 44 -5.35 -8.78 -3.55
C LEU A 44 -4.69 -9.89 -2.75
N SER A 45 -4.75 -11.12 -3.25
CA SER A 45 -3.93 -12.22 -2.76
C SER A 45 -3.01 -12.73 -3.86
N ILE A 46 -1.79 -13.08 -3.48
CA ILE A 46 -0.73 -13.47 -4.40
C ILE A 46 -0.31 -14.88 -4.05
N SER A 47 -0.28 -15.74 -5.07
CA SER A 47 0.29 -17.08 -4.97
C SER A 47 1.51 -17.14 -5.89
N ALA A 48 2.69 -17.41 -5.32
CA ALA A 48 3.90 -17.45 -6.12
C ALA A 48 4.81 -18.62 -5.73
N GLN A 49 5.57 -19.07 -6.72
CA GLN A 49 6.65 -20.02 -6.57
C GLN A 49 7.97 -19.32 -6.86
N ILE A 50 8.81 -19.21 -5.82
CA ILE A 50 10.08 -18.47 -5.87
C ILE A 50 11.23 -19.44 -5.60
N SER A 51 12.25 -19.43 -6.46
CA SER A 51 13.52 -20.11 -6.24
C SER A 51 14.48 -19.20 -5.50
N LEU A 52 15.07 -19.70 -4.43
CA LEU A 52 15.99 -18.96 -3.57
C LEU A 52 17.42 -19.44 -3.71
N ASP A 53 18.36 -18.55 -3.39
CA ASP A 53 19.76 -18.92 -3.16
C ASP A 53 19.90 -19.77 -1.90
N SER A 54 20.92 -20.65 -1.89
CA SER A 54 21.18 -21.63 -0.83
C SER A 54 21.56 -21.02 0.53
N PHE A 55 21.86 -19.73 0.58
CA PHE A 55 22.36 -19.05 1.78
C PHE A 55 21.33 -18.14 2.46
N VAL A 56 20.10 -18.06 1.93
CA VAL A 56 19.09 -17.10 2.42
C VAL A 56 17.95 -17.84 3.14
N LEU A 57 17.49 -17.24 4.25
CA LEU A 57 16.32 -17.73 4.98
C LEU A 57 15.05 -17.37 4.25
N GLY A 58 14.25 -18.37 3.87
CA GLY A 58 13.02 -18.18 3.13
C GLY A 58 12.00 -17.24 3.80
N GLU A 59 11.94 -17.27 5.14
CA GLU A 59 11.03 -16.41 5.91
C GLU A 59 11.39 -14.93 5.78
N SER A 60 12.70 -14.59 5.78
CA SER A 60 13.14 -13.21 5.63
C SER A 60 12.85 -12.66 4.23
N VAL A 61 13.05 -13.48 3.21
CA VAL A 61 12.71 -13.13 1.83
C VAL A 61 11.21 -12.93 1.69
N LEU A 62 10.39 -13.81 2.26
CA LEU A 62 8.94 -13.69 2.21
C LEU A 62 8.44 -12.41 2.88
N ALA A 63 9.00 -12.06 4.04
CA ALA A 63 8.67 -10.81 4.73
C ALA A 63 9.02 -9.58 3.87
N GLU A 64 10.18 -9.60 3.20
CA GLU A 64 10.60 -8.53 2.30
C GLU A 64 9.72 -8.45 1.04
N VAL A 65 9.32 -9.60 0.47
CA VAL A 65 8.36 -9.69 -0.64
C VAL A 65 7.07 -8.96 -0.28
N TYR A 66 6.44 -9.34 0.84
CA TYR A 66 5.20 -8.70 1.28
C TYR A 66 5.36 -7.20 1.53
N GLN A 67 6.45 -6.80 2.16
CA GLN A 67 6.72 -5.40 2.46
C GLN A 67 6.91 -4.57 1.19
N LYS A 68 7.66 -5.08 0.21
CA LYS A 68 7.90 -4.37 -1.07
C LYS A 68 6.61 -4.26 -1.88
N ILE A 69 5.86 -5.35 -1.99
CA ILE A 69 4.59 -5.35 -2.71
C ILE A 69 3.60 -4.39 -2.06
N GLU A 70 3.43 -4.45 -0.73
CA GLU A 70 2.52 -3.55 0.00
C GLU A 70 2.86 -2.08 -0.21
N ARG A 71 4.14 -1.72 -0.14
CA ARG A 71 4.61 -0.34 -0.40
C ARG A 71 4.36 0.13 -1.85
N THR A 72 4.32 -0.80 -2.79
CA THR A 72 4.06 -0.48 -4.20
C THR A 72 2.56 -0.35 -4.45
N ILE A 73 1.78 -1.26 -3.92
CA ILE A 73 0.32 -1.31 -4.09
C ILE A 73 -0.36 -0.16 -3.33
N ASN A 74 0.04 0.06 -2.08
CA ASN A 74 -0.57 1.06 -1.21
C ASN A 74 0.53 1.87 -0.50
N PRO A 75 1.16 2.82 -1.19
CA PRO A 75 2.23 3.62 -0.63
C PRO A 75 1.69 4.48 0.50
N SER A 76 2.25 4.32 1.70
CA SER A 76 1.99 5.21 2.82
C SER A 76 2.68 6.55 2.62
N VAL A 77 2.03 7.64 3.05
CA VAL A 77 2.65 8.97 3.08
C VAL A 77 3.65 9.01 4.23
N PRO A 78 4.96 9.20 3.96
CA PRO A 78 5.94 9.29 5.03
C PRO A 78 5.82 10.63 5.76
N PHE A 79 5.78 10.57 7.09
CA PHE A 79 5.96 11.74 7.93
C PHE A 79 7.44 11.85 8.30
N LEU A 80 8.05 12.96 7.91
CA LEU A 80 9.48 13.20 8.07
C LEU A 80 9.74 14.12 9.26
N GLU A 81 10.84 13.88 9.95
CA GLU A 81 11.32 14.75 11.01
C GLU A 81 12.03 15.99 10.42
N TYR A 82 12.15 17.03 11.25
CA TYR A 82 12.80 18.29 10.84
C TYR A 82 14.20 18.08 10.24
N GLU A 83 15.02 17.26 10.88
CA GLU A 83 16.38 16.97 10.42
C GLU A 83 16.41 16.25 9.07
N GLN A 84 15.44 15.36 8.83
CA GLN A 84 15.30 14.64 7.56
C GLN A 84 14.92 15.59 6.42
N MET A 85 14.08 16.60 6.69
CA MET A 85 13.72 17.62 5.71
C MET A 85 14.90 18.54 5.39
N LEU A 86 15.69 18.92 6.40
CA LEU A 86 16.93 19.69 6.17
C LEU A 86 17.93 18.90 5.31
N ALA A 87 18.07 17.59 5.55
CA ALA A 87 18.92 16.72 4.76
C ALA A 87 18.47 16.62 3.29
N LYS A 88 17.17 16.77 3.02
CA LYS A 88 16.60 16.85 1.67
C LYS A 88 16.78 18.22 1.00
N GLY A 89 17.35 19.21 1.70
CA GLY A 89 17.66 20.53 1.16
C GLY A 89 16.60 21.62 1.41
N TYR A 90 15.59 21.35 2.23
CA TYR A 90 14.64 22.37 2.67
C TYR A 90 15.27 23.31 3.69
N THR A 91 14.91 24.57 3.70
CA THR A 91 15.33 25.52 4.73
C THR A 91 14.31 25.57 5.86
N SER A 92 14.74 26.00 7.06
CA SER A 92 13.83 26.21 8.19
C SER A 92 12.68 27.17 7.84
N LEU A 93 12.96 28.17 7.00
CA LEU A 93 11.94 29.12 6.56
C LEU A 93 10.86 28.43 5.72
N ASP A 94 11.26 27.55 4.78
CA ASP A 94 10.31 26.82 3.93
C ASP A 94 9.40 25.93 4.78
N LEU A 95 9.97 25.27 5.79
CA LEU A 95 9.23 24.32 6.64
C LEU A 95 8.23 24.98 7.58
N PHE A 96 8.52 26.19 8.06
CA PHE A 96 7.66 26.88 9.02
C PHE A 96 6.84 28.03 8.43
N THR A 97 6.85 28.20 7.09
CA THR A 97 6.01 29.20 6.43
C THR A 97 4.55 28.75 6.29
N GLY A 98 4.27 27.47 6.45
CA GLY A 98 2.94 26.85 6.34
C GLY A 98 2.18 26.75 7.67
N PRO A 99 1.04 26.06 7.69
CA PRO A 99 0.31 25.77 8.91
C PRO A 99 1.14 24.89 9.86
N PRO A 100 0.95 25.01 11.18
CA PRO A 100 1.70 24.22 12.15
C PRO A 100 1.42 22.73 11.95
N VAL A 101 2.46 21.93 11.85
CA VAL A 101 2.38 20.47 11.71
C VAL A 101 2.65 19.83 13.08
N ILE A 102 1.79 18.90 13.48
CA ILE A 102 1.87 18.20 14.78
C ILE A 102 2.58 16.85 14.63
N ASN A 103 2.40 16.20 13.47
CA ASN A 103 2.84 14.80 13.28
C ASN A 103 4.09 14.67 12.40
N GLY A 104 4.76 15.76 12.05
CA GLY A 104 5.92 15.78 11.15
C GLY A 104 5.62 16.44 9.81
N PHE A 105 6.61 16.47 8.94
CA PHE A 105 6.54 17.12 7.63
C PHE A 105 6.26 16.10 6.55
N ILE A 106 5.54 16.51 5.51
CA ILE A 106 5.30 15.72 4.30
C ILE A 106 6.03 16.40 3.14
N ASP A 107 6.88 15.66 2.45
CA ASP A 107 7.49 16.13 1.22
C ASP A 107 6.52 15.89 0.06
N GLU A 108 6.14 16.94 -0.67
CA GLU A 108 5.26 16.82 -1.84
C GLU A 108 5.81 15.86 -2.90
N LYS A 109 7.13 15.71 -3.00
CA LYS A 109 7.79 14.78 -3.92
C LYS A 109 7.54 13.31 -3.57
N ASP A 110 7.25 13.03 -2.30
CA ASP A 110 6.93 11.69 -1.81
C ASP A 110 5.44 11.35 -1.99
N LEU A 111 4.59 12.36 -2.32
CA LEU A 111 3.19 12.15 -2.61
C LEU A 111 3.03 11.51 -3.99
N LYS A 112 2.46 10.33 -4.02
CA LYS A 112 2.14 9.61 -5.25
C LYS A 112 0.65 9.75 -5.56
N ASN A 113 0.32 9.77 -6.83
CA ASN A 113 -1.07 9.63 -7.26
C ASN A 113 -1.60 8.25 -6.84
N LYS A 114 -2.92 8.18 -6.62
CA LYS A 114 -3.59 6.90 -6.39
C LYS A 114 -3.27 5.94 -7.54
N THR A 115 -2.85 4.73 -7.20
CA THR A 115 -2.64 3.66 -8.17
C THR A 115 -4.00 3.16 -8.66
N ASN A 116 -4.32 3.40 -9.93
CA ASN A 116 -5.56 2.93 -10.56
C ASN A 116 -5.37 1.60 -11.29
N GLU A 117 -4.14 1.18 -11.49
CA GLU A 117 -3.78 -0.05 -12.19
C GLU A 117 -2.45 -0.59 -11.66
N ILE A 118 -2.31 -1.90 -11.64
CA ILE A 118 -1.10 -2.61 -11.25
C ILE A 118 -0.83 -3.67 -12.30
N TYR A 119 0.44 -3.82 -12.69
CA TYR A 119 0.87 -4.86 -13.63
C TYR A 119 1.47 -6.04 -12.87
N ILE A 120 1.05 -7.26 -13.24
CA ILE A 120 1.60 -8.50 -12.67
C ILE A 120 3.09 -8.61 -12.95
N SER A 121 3.51 -8.18 -14.15
CA SER A 121 4.91 -8.08 -14.56
C SER A 121 5.74 -7.19 -13.64
N GLU A 122 5.20 -6.05 -13.18
CA GLU A 122 5.89 -5.17 -12.22
C GLU A 122 6.07 -5.84 -10.86
N ILE A 123 5.03 -6.55 -10.38
CA ILE A 123 5.12 -7.31 -9.12
C ILE A 123 6.17 -8.43 -9.24
N LYS A 124 6.21 -9.12 -10.38
CA LYS A 124 7.21 -10.15 -10.64
C LYS A 124 8.62 -9.58 -10.61
N GLU A 125 8.86 -8.46 -11.30
CA GLU A 125 10.14 -7.75 -11.31
C GLU A 125 10.56 -7.30 -9.91
N LEU A 126 9.62 -6.77 -9.12
CA LEU A 126 9.86 -6.40 -7.73
C LEU A 126 10.36 -7.56 -6.88
N ILE A 127 9.77 -8.76 -7.07
CA ILE A 127 10.18 -9.97 -6.35
C ILE A 127 11.55 -10.43 -6.82
N GLU A 128 11.81 -10.43 -8.12
CA GLU A 128 13.10 -10.84 -8.71
C GLU A 128 14.27 -9.93 -8.28
N ASN A 129 13.99 -8.68 -7.94
CA ASN A 129 14.97 -7.70 -7.44
C ASN A 129 15.20 -7.79 -5.91
N ILE A 130 14.69 -8.83 -5.22
CA ILE A 130 14.97 -9.07 -3.80
C ILE A 130 16.26 -9.89 -3.68
N GLU A 131 17.11 -9.49 -2.76
CA GLU A 131 18.36 -10.21 -2.49
C GLU A 131 18.06 -11.64 -2.02
N GLY A 132 18.71 -12.60 -2.67
CA GLY A 132 18.50 -14.03 -2.41
C GLY A 132 17.41 -14.69 -3.25
N VAL A 133 16.67 -13.94 -4.07
CA VAL A 133 15.77 -14.50 -5.08
C VAL A 133 16.54 -14.79 -6.34
N VAL A 134 16.48 -16.03 -6.82
CA VAL A 134 17.11 -16.48 -8.07
C VAL A 134 16.15 -16.31 -9.25
N SER A 135 14.90 -16.70 -9.07
CA SER A 135 13.86 -16.57 -10.10
C SER A 135 12.46 -16.71 -9.52
N VAL A 136 11.49 -16.12 -10.19
CA VAL A 136 10.06 -16.32 -9.94
C VAL A 136 9.53 -17.26 -11.04
N ASN A 137 9.26 -18.50 -10.68
CA ASN A 137 8.85 -19.54 -11.64
C ASN A 137 7.38 -19.39 -12.04
N GLN A 138 6.52 -19.08 -11.06
CA GLN A 138 5.10 -18.88 -11.26
C GLN A 138 4.60 -17.77 -10.33
N ILE A 139 3.67 -16.97 -10.83
CA ILE A 139 2.94 -15.97 -10.05
C ILE A 139 1.49 -15.96 -10.50
N ASP A 140 0.58 -16.10 -9.56
CA ASP A 140 -0.86 -16.00 -9.76
C ASP A 140 -1.41 -14.95 -8.81
N ILE A 141 -2.19 -14.00 -9.31
CA ILE A 141 -2.81 -12.95 -8.50
C ILE A 141 -4.32 -13.13 -8.54
N PHE A 142 -4.92 -12.94 -7.37
CA PHE A 142 -6.37 -13.00 -7.20
C PHE A 142 -6.87 -11.64 -6.70
N LYS A 143 -7.88 -11.12 -7.35
CA LYS A 143 -8.60 -9.91 -6.91
C LYS A 143 -9.96 -10.32 -6.37
N ASN A 144 -10.23 -10.02 -5.10
CA ASN A 144 -11.47 -10.40 -4.41
C ASN A 144 -11.77 -11.92 -4.56
N GLY A 145 -10.73 -12.75 -4.46
CA GLY A 145 -10.83 -14.21 -4.58
C GLY A 145 -10.92 -14.74 -6.02
N VAL A 146 -11.01 -13.88 -7.05
CA VAL A 146 -11.05 -14.28 -8.44
C VAL A 146 -9.68 -14.15 -9.08
N LYS A 147 -9.22 -15.23 -9.75
CA LYS A 147 -7.92 -15.21 -10.43
C LYS A 147 -7.93 -14.23 -11.59
N VAL A 148 -6.90 -13.39 -11.65
CA VAL A 148 -6.67 -12.46 -12.76
C VAL A 148 -5.81 -13.17 -13.82
N PHE A 149 -6.23 -13.11 -15.08
CA PHE A 149 -5.52 -13.73 -16.20
C PHE A 149 -4.77 -12.72 -17.05
N ASP A 150 -5.19 -11.46 -17.01
CA ASP A 150 -4.53 -10.37 -17.72
C ASP A 150 -3.37 -9.82 -16.89
N ASP A 151 -2.36 -9.27 -17.56
CA ASP A 151 -1.23 -8.63 -16.86
C ASP A 151 -1.64 -7.37 -16.10
N LEU A 152 -2.72 -6.71 -16.54
CA LEU A 152 -3.27 -5.49 -15.94
C LEU A 152 -4.36 -5.78 -14.93
N ILE A 153 -4.21 -5.26 -13.71
CA ILE A 153 -5.22 -5.31 -12.65
C ILE A 153 -5.78 -3.91 -12.46
N PRO A 154 -6.98 -3.60 -12.97
CA PRO A 154 -7.58 -2.29 -12.80
C PRO A 154 -8.26 -2.13 -11.43
N PHE A 155 -8.17 -0.92 -10.85
CA PHE A 155 -8.89 -0.50 -9.66
C PHE A 155 -9.82 0.66 -9.98
N GLY A 156 -11.03 0.61 -9.42
CA GLY A 156 -12.00 1.68 -9.59
C GLY A 156 -11.65 2.94 -8.80
N ASP A 157 -12.22 4.09 -9.20
CA ASP A 157 -12.00 5.35 -8.50
C ASP A 157 -12.51 5.32 -7.06
N ALA A 158 -13.50 4.47 -6.77
CA ALA A 158 -14.11 4.30 -5.46
C ALA A 158 -13.53 3.11 -4.66
N SER A 159 -12.44 2.47 -5.13
CA SER A 159 -11.81 1.37 -4.44
C SER A 159 -10.32 1.63 -4.18
N TYR A 160 -9.74 0.87 -3.25
CA TYR A 160 -8.30 0.86 -3.00
C TYR A 160 -7.79 -0.58 -2.88
N PRO A 161 -6.58 -0.85 -3.40
CA PRO A 161 -5.98 -2.16 -3.28
C PRO A 161 -5.49 -2.42 -1.85
N SER A 162 -5.68 -3.63 -1.37
CA SER A 162 -5.17 -4.10 -0.07
C SER A 162 -4.60 -5.49 -0.23
N LEU A 163 -3.35 -5.68 0.17
CA LEU A 163 -2.70 -6.98 0.11
C LEU A 163 -3.16 -7.87 1.27
N GLU A 164 -3.67 -9.05 0.95
CA GLU A 164 -3.96 -10.07 1.94
C GLU A 164 -2.67 -10.80 2.33
N LYS A 165 -2.32 -10.74 3.61
CA LYS A 165 -1.13 -11.39 4.15
C LYS A 165 -1.52 -12.76 4.71
N ASN A 166 -1.48 -13.79 3.89
CA ASN A 166 -1.76 -15.16 4.35
C ASN A 166 -0.46 -15.96 4.53
N ILE A 167 0.26 -15.66 5.62
CA ILE A 167 1.55 -16.29 5.93
C ILE A 167 1.38 -17.77 6.34
N GLN A 168 0.16 -18.24 6.62
CA GLN A 168 -0.10 -19.60 7.10
C GLN A 168 0.06 -20.68 6.02
N ASN A 169 0.07 -20.31 4.75
CA ASN A 169 0.19 -21.23 3.62
C ASN A 169 1.59 -21.25 2.98
N TYR A 170 2.60 -20.98 3.78
CA TYR A 170 3.98 -21.05 3.36
C TYR A 170 4.47 -22.50 3.43
N HIS A 171 4.95 -23.04 2.31
CA HIS A 171 5.55 -24.36 2.22
C HIS A 171 6.91 -24.28 1.52
N THR A 172 7.91 -24.88 2.14
CA THR A 172 9.20 -25.11 1.48
C THR A 172 9.20 -26.50 0.87
N ALA A 173 9.05 -26.61 -0.44
CA ALA A 173 9.02 -27.89 -1.15
C ALA A 173 10.41 -28.53 -1.29
N SER A 174 11.45 -27.71 -1.26
CA SER A 174 12.85 -28.08 -1.14
C SER A 174 13.57 -26.91 -0.48
N GLU A 175 14.83 -27.11 -0.04
CA GLU A 175 15.63 -26.05 0.60
C GLU A 175 15.76 -24.75 -0.23
N ARG A 176 15.23 -24.72 -1.48
CA ARG A 176 15.40 -23.62 -2.44
C ARG A 176 14.13 -23.07 -3.07
N ILE A 177 12.96 -23.62 -2.75
CA ILE A 177 11.69 -23.19 -3.37
C ILE A 177 10.67 -22.89 -2.29
N ILE A 178 10.15 -21.66 -2.32
CA ILE A 178 9.07 -21.21 -1.47
C ILE A 178 7.79 -21.13 -2.28
N PHE A 179 6.73 -21.71 -1.76
CA PHE A 179 5.35 -21.51 -2.21
C PHE A 179 4.63 -20.70 -1.15
N PHE A 180 3.95 -19.63 -1.54
CA PHE A 180 3.05 -18.91 -0.65
C PHE A 180 1.75 -18.55 -1.37
N ARG A 181 0.70 -18.40 -0.59
CA ARG A 181 -0.64 -18.06 -1.08
C ARG A 181 -1.34 -17.18 -0.08
#